data_2af3461d5fd2671104e41f24143a2dbd
#
_entry.id   2af3461d5fd2671104e41f24143a2dbd
#
_cell.length_a   1.000
_cell.length_b   1.000
_cell.length_c   1.000
_cell.angle_alpha   90.00
_cell.angle_beta   90.00
_cell.angle_gamma   90.00
#
_symmetry.space_group_name_H-M   'P 1'
#
loop_
_entity.id
_entity.type
_entity.pdbx_description
1 polymer ?
#
loop_
_entity_poly.entity_id
_entity_poly.type
_entity_poly.pdbx_seq_one_letter_code
_entity_poly.pdbx_strand_id
1 'polypeptide(L)' 'LQYINRIRLEKAKDLLLNTDSSISEISEMVGFQSIHYFSRYFKNREQISPAEYRQRYSSSHFYTYRQPNGKEDLNFL' A
#
# COMPACT_ATOMS: atom_id res chain seq x y z
N LEU A 1 8.86 -4.77 -18.02
CA LEU A 1 8.54 -5.21 -16.68
C LEU A 1 8.50 -4.07 -15.71
N GLN A 2 9.49 -3.21 -15.78
CA GLN A 2 9.52 -2.03 -14.92
C GLN A 2 8.37 -1.08 -15.21
N TYR A 3 8.03 -0.96 -16.47
CA TYR A 3 6.93 -0.12 -16.87
C TYR A 3 5.61 -0.61 -16.27
N ILE A 4 5.40 -1.92 -16.31
CA ILE A 4 4.18 -2.50 -15.75
C ILE A 4 4.14 -2.31 -14.24
N ASN A 5 5.27 -2.50 -13.59
CA ASN A 5 5.34 -2.32 -12.14
C ASN A 5 5.06 -0.88 -11.74
N ARG A 6 5.48 0.07 -12.55
CA ARG A 6 5.21 1.47 -12.24
C ARG A 6 3.73 1.79 -12.38
N ILE A 7 3.07 1.21 -13.37
CA ILE A 7 1.64 1.38 -13.50
C ILE A 7 0.92 0.77 -12.31
N ARG A 8 1.33 -0.42 -11.91
CA ARG A 8 0.75 -1.07 -10.74
C ARG A 8 0.96 -0.25 -9.49
N LEU A 9 2.14 0.34 -9.36
CA LEU A 9 2.45 1.16 -8.21
C LEU A 9 1.54 2.38 -8.13
N GLU A 10 1.32 3.05 -9.25
CA GLU A 10 0.46 4.23 -9.25
C GLU A 10 -0.97 3.86 -8.88
N LYS A 11 -1.46 2.74 -9.36
CA LYS A 11 -2.78 2.28 -8.97
C LYS A 11 -2.84 1.94 -7.49
N ALA A 12 -1.79 1.33 -6.99
CA ALA A 12 -1.73 1.00 -5.57
C ALA A 12 -1.76 2.25 -4.71
N LYS A 13 -1.04 3.28 -5.12
CA LYS A 13 -1.04 4.55 -4.38
C LYS A 13 -2.44 5.14 -4.33
N ASP A 14 -3.15 5.07 -5.43
CA ASP A 14 -4.53 5.51 -5.48
C ASP A 14 -5.40 4.76 -4.49
N LEU A 15 -5.28 3.44 -4.50
CA LEU A 15 -6.11 2.62 -3.62
C LEU A 15 -5.77 2.82 -2.17
N LEU A 16 -4.49 3.05 -1.88
CA LEU A 16 -4.06 3.31 -0.51
C LEU A 16 -4.73 4.57 0.05
N LEU A 17 -4.92 5.56 -0.78
CA LEU A 17 -5.47 6.84 -0.34
C LEU A 17 -6.99 6.89 -0.41
N ASN A 18 -7.59 6.10 -1.28
CA ASN A 18 -9.01 6.26 -1.57
C ASN A 18 -9.87 5.09 -1.13
N THR A 19 -9.28 4.03 -0.58
CA THR A 19 -10.03 2.90 -0.06
C THR A 19 -9.47 2.49 1.28
N ASP A 20 -10.20 1.63 1.96
CA ASP A 20 -9.72 1.07 3.22
C ASP A 20 -9.31 -0.38 3.06
N SER A 21 -9.03 -0.80 1.85
CA SER A 21 -8.52 -2.14 1.60
C SER A 21 -7.18 -2.35 2.27
N SER A 22 -6.91 -3.55 2.69
CA SER A 22 -5.63 -3.86 3.33
C SER A 22 -4.50 -3.79 2.31
N ILE A 23 -3.28 -3.67 2.81
CA ILE A 23 -2.11 -3.67 1.94
C ILE A 23 -2.06 -4.96 1.13
N SER A 24 -2.39 -6.06 1.78
CA SER A 24 -2.41 -7.35 1.12
C SER A 24 -3.40 -7.38 -0.05
N GLU A 25 -4.60 -6.88 0.22
CA GLU A 25 -5.64 -6.81 -0.81
C GLU A 25 -5.22 -5.94 -1.97
N ILE A 26 -4.63 -4.79 -1.66
CA ILE A 26 -4.20 -3.86 -2.70
C ILE A 26 -3.11 -4.47 -3.56
N SER A 27 -2.15 -5.13 -2.91
CA SER A 27 -1.08 -5.81 -3.65
C SER A 27 -1.65 -6.78 -4.67
N GLU A 28 -2.64 -7.53 -4.24
CA GLU A 28 -3.29 -8.50 -5.10
C GLU A 28 -4.08 -7.84 -6.22
N MET A 29 -4.84 -6.83 -5.87
CA MET A 29 -5.70 -6.13 -6.83
C MET A 29 -4.92 -5.51 -7.97
N VAL A 30 -3.75 -4.97 -7.68
CA VAL A 30 -2.97 -4.32 -8.72
C VAL A 30 -2.03 -5.27 -9.44
N GLY A 31 -1.94 -6.52 -8.98
CA GLY A 31 -1.26 -7.55 -9.75
C GLY A 31 0.16 -7.88 -9.35
N PHE A 32 0.58 -7.51 -8.14
CA PHE A 32 1.89 -7.95 -7.66
C PHE A 32 1.81 -9.40 -7.22
N GLN A 33 2.90 -10.11 -7.39
CA GLN A 33 2.94 -11.54 -7.09
C GLN A 33 2.86 -11.85 -5.61
N SER A 34 3.46 -11.01 -4.80
CA SER A 34 3.44 -11.23 -3.37
C SER A 34 3.45 -9.90 -2.68
N ILE A 35 2.93 -9.91 -1.45
CA ILE A 35 2.91 -8.71 -0.65
C ILE A 35 4.31 -8.26 -0.27
N HIS A 36 5.21 -9.22 -0.09
CA HIS A 36 6.59 -8.89 0.26
C HIS A 36 7.29 -8.16 -0.88
N TYR A 37 7.10 -8.65 -2.09
CA TYR A 37 7.68 -8.00 -3.25
C TYR A 37 7.07 -6.61 -3.44
N PHE A 38 5.76 -6.51 -3.28
CA PHE A 38 5.06 -5.24 -3.40
C PHE A 38 5.61 -4.23 -2.39
N SER A 39 5.71 -4.64 -1.13
CA SER A 39 6.16 -3.73 -0.07
C SER A 39 7.58 -3.24 -0.34
N ARG A 40 8.44 -4.15 -0.78
CA ARG A 40 9.82 -3.79 -1.07
C ARG A 40 9.92 -2.85 -2.27
N TYR A 41 9.18 -3.16 -3.32
CA TYR A 41 9.18 -2.31 -4.50
C TYR A 41 8.65 -0.93 -4.17
N PHE A 42 7.55 -0.89 -3.41
CA PHE A 42 6.94 0.37 -2.99
C PHE A 42 7.93 1.22 -2.20
N LYS A 43 8.55 0.61 -1.21
CA LYS A 43 9.49 1.36 -0.37
C LYS A 43 10.69 1.86 -1.15
N ASN A 44 11.16 1.06 -2.09
CA ASN A 44 12.26 1.49 -2.93
C ASN A 44 11.91 2.72 -3.74
N ARG A 45 10.70 2.76 -4.25
CA ARG A 45 10.30 3.86 -5.13
C ARG A 45 9.82 5.08 -4.37
N GLU A 46 9.12 4.87 -3.26
CA GLU A 46 8.48 5.97 -2.54
C GLU A 46 9.23 6.38 -1.29
N GLN A 47 10.23 5.63 -0.90
CA GLN A 47 11.07 5.89 0.27
C GLN A 47 10.37 5.62 1.59
N ILE A 48 9.10 5.28 1.57
CA ILE A 48 8.37 4.88 2.77
C ILE A 48 7.52 3.67 2.41
N SER A 49 7.06 2.96 3.42
CA SER A 49 6.27 1.75 3.21
C SER A 49 4.85 2.08 2.77
N PRO A 50 4.14 1.12 2.21
CA PRO A 50 2.73 1.34 1.86
C PRO A 50 1.87 1.76 3.04
N ALA A 51 2.06 1.13 4.19
CA ALA A 51 1.30 1.47 5.38
C ALA A 51 1.61 2.89 5.83
N GLU A 52 2.87 3.24 5.79
CA GLU A 52 3.31 4.58 6.14
C GLU A 52 2.75 5.62 5.18
N TYR A 53 2.73 5.27 3.92
CA TYR A 53 2.19 6.15 2.89
C TYR A 53 0.72 6.45 3.16
N ARG A 54 -0.05 5.41 3.45
CA ARG A 54 -1.46 5.58 3.78
C ARG A 54 -1.64 6.45 5.02
N GLN A 55 -0.86 6.15 6.05
CA GLN A 55 -0.97 6.89 7.29
C GLN A 55 -0.67 8.36 7.10
N ARG A 56 0.31 8.65 6.26
CA ARG A 56 0.79 10.01 6.08
C ARG A 56 -0.10 10.84 5.17
N TYR A 57 -0.68 10.22 4.15
CA TYR A 57 -1.35 10.98 3.10
C TYR A 57 -2.84 10.75 2.97
N SER A 58 -3.41 9.73 3.60
CA SER A 58 -4.84 9.51 3.52
C SER A 58 -5.57 10.43 4.52
N SER A 59 -6.89 10.54 4.36
CA SER A 59 -7.65 11.37 5.27
C SER A 59 -7.62 10.75 6.67
N SER A 60 -7.59 11.62 7.68
CA SER A 60 -7.38 11.15 9.03
C SER A 60 -8.53 10.31 9.55
N HIS A 61 -9.76 10.64 9.18
CA HIS A 61 -10.88 9.89 9.69
C HIS A 61 -10.84 8.45 9.18
N PHE A 62 -10.42 8.30 7.97
CA PHE A 62 -10.28 7.00 7.34
C PHE A 62 -9.23 6.16 8.06
N TYR A 63 -8.13 6.79 8.33
CA TYR A 63 -7.04 6.14 9.03
C TYR A 63 -7.45 5.74 10.44
N THR A 64 -8.16 6.61 11.12
CA THR A 64 -8.60 6.34 12.49
C THR A 64 -9.44 5.07 12.54
N TYR A 65 -10.29 4.90 11.58
CA TYR A 65 -11.14 3.74 11.51
C TYR A 65 -10.36 2.46 11.32
N ARG A 66 -9.28 2.53 10.59
CA ARG A 66 -8.53 1.35 10.20
C ARG A 66 -7.35 1.04 11.10
N GLN A 67 -7.26 1.76 12.20
CA GLN A 67 -6.13 1.59 13.08
C GLN A 67 -5.85 0.14 13.48
N PRO A 68 -6.85 -0.63 13.91
CA PRO A 68 -6.57 -2.02 14.28
C PRO A 68 -6.03 -2.84 13.12
N ASN A 69 -6.48 -2.53 11.93
CA ASN A 69 -6.02 -3.24 10.75
C ASN A 69 -4.66 -2.74 10.28
N GLY A 70 -4.35 -1.51 10.62
CA GLY A 70 -3.05 -0.95 10.29
C GLY A 70 -1.92 -1.73 10.92
N LYS A 71 -2.15 -2.28 12.09
CA LYS A 71 -1.16 -3.12 12.75
C LYS A 71 -0.82 -4.32 11.90
N GLU A 72 -1.82 -4.92 11.35
CA GLU A 72 -1.66 -6.08 10.49
C GLU A 72 -0.81 -5.73 9.29
N ASP A 73 -1.13 -4.61 8.67
CA ASP A 73 -0.40 -4.15 7.51
C ASP A 73 1.06 -3.93 7.82
N LEU A 74 1.35 -3.41 9.00
CA LEU A 74 2.71 -3.13 9.40
C LEU A 74 3.55 -4.39 9.53
N ASN A 75 2.92 -5.51 9.74
CA ASN A 75 3.63 -6.77 9.87
C ASN A 75 4.34 -7.17 8.59
N PHE A 76 3.99 -6.59 7.49
CA PHE A 76 4.61 -6.91 6.21
C PHE A 76 5.80 -6.01 5.88
N LEU A 77 6.17 -5.15 6.76
CA LEU A 77 7.26 -4.22 6.53
C LEU A 77 8.55 -4.72 7.11
#